data_a2d02ce00a654a9a1a8765f77ffe39b5
#
_entry.id   a2d02ce00a654a9a1a8765f77ffe39b5
#
_cell.length_a   1.000
_cell.length_b   1.000
_cell.length_c   1.000
_cell.angle_alpha   90.00
_cell.angle_beta   90.00
_cell.angle_gamma   90.00
#
_symmetry.space_group_name_H-M   'P 1'
#
loop_
_entity.id
_entity.type
_entity.pdbx_description
1 polymer ?
#
loop_
_entity_poly.entity_id
_entity_poly.type
_entity_poly.pdbx_seq_one_letter_code
_entity_poly.pdbx_strand_id
1 'polypeptide(L)'
;VSLLDESAKIVTSRLGTDRLRIAGTAEFNGYNRDIRSDRVQPLIDWTNKNFDISTEPCVPWAGLRPMMPNMMPVVRRGKRERVFYNTGHGHLGWTLSAATAAMISQEIATAYPV
;
A
#
# COMPACT_ATOMS: atom_id res chain seq x y z
N VAL A 1 -7.60 4.61 16.17
CA VAL A 1 -8.69 4.80 15.20
C VAL A 1 -8.08 5.31 13.92
N SER A 2 -8.50 4.76 12.77
CA SER A 2 -8.18 5.28 11.45
C SER A 2 -9.40 5.99 10.90
N LEU A 3 -9.19 7.12 10.24
CA LEU A 3 -10.22 7.87 9.54
C LEU A 3 -9.91 7.85 8.05
N LEU A 4 -10.94 7.75 7.23
CA LEU A 4 -10.86 7.80 5.78
C LEU A 4 -11.67 9.00 5.29
N ASP A 5 -11.00 9.92 4.59
CA ASP A 5 -11.66 10.93 3.77
C ASP A 5 -11.73 10.41 2.34
N GLU A 6 -12.92 9.99 1.94
CA GLU A 6 -13.15 9.38 0.63
C GLU A 6 -13.01 10.40 -0.51
N SER A 7 -13.35 11.66 -0.26
CA SER A 7 -13.27 12.72 -1.26
C SER A 7 -11.83 13.16 -1.51
N ALA A 8 -11.04 13.32 -0.45
CA ALA A 8 -9.63 13.68 -0.53
C ALA A 8 -8.71 12.48 -0.79
N LYS A 9 -9.23 11.25 -0.67
CA LYS A 9 -8.46 10.00 -0.77
C LYS A 9 -7.32 9.94 0.26
N ILE A 10 -7.60 10.43 1.47
CA ILE A 10 -6.65 10.50 2.57
C ILE A 10 -7.08 9.54 3.68
N VAL A 11 -6.12 8.78 4.19
CA VAL A 11 -6.30 7.88 5.32
C VAL A 11 -5.39 8.31 6.46
N THR A 12 -5.96 8.41 7.67
CA THR A 12 -5.18 8.66 8.87
C THR A 12 -4.99 7.39 9.68
N SER A 13 -3.91 7.30 10.40
CA SER A 13 -3.67 6.22 11.36
C SER A 13 -2.88 6.75 12.54
N ARG A 14 -3.42 6.58 13.74
CA ARG A 14 -2.67 6.86 14.97
C ARG A 14 -1.70 5.71 15.24
N LEU A 15 -0.43 6.03 15.41
CA LEU A 15 0.65 5.09 15.68
C LEU A 15 1.24 5.38 17.07
N GLY A 16 0.84 4.58 18.04
CA GLY A 16 1.23 4.83 19.44
C GLY A 16 0.49 6.02 20.04
N THR A 17 1.16 6.71 20.95
CA THR A 17 0.61 7.84 21.70
C THR A 17 0.95 9.20 21.08
N ASP A 18 2.00 9.29 20.30
CA ASP A 18 2.71 10.51 19.89
C ASP A 18 2.84 10.68 18.36
N ARG A 19 2.35 9.73 17.55
CA ARG A 19 2.49 9.80 16.10
C ARG A 19 1.16 9.66 15.39
N LEU A 20 0.94 10.55 14.43
CA LEU A 20 -0.16 10.47 13.47
C LEU A 20 0.43 10.29 12.07
N ARG A 21 -0.02 9.26 11.38
CA ARG A 21 0.32 9.02 9.98
C ARG A 21 -0.82 9.52 9.11
N ILE A 22 -0.47 10.33 8.13
CA ILE A 22 -1.37 10.78 7.06
C ILE A 22 -0.89 10.13 5.77
N ALA A 23 -1.74 9.35 5.13
CA ALA A 23 -1.44 8.68 3.88
C ALA A 23 -2.39 9.14 2.78
N GLY A 24 -1.84 9.58 1.69
CA GLY A 24 -2.57 10.02 0.50
C GLY A 24 -1.60 10.15 -0.66
N THR A 25 -2.07 10.73 -1.76
CA THR A 25 -1.29 10.96 -2.97
C THR A 25 -0.79 9.67 -3.60
N ALA A 26 -1.36 9.27 -4.71
CA ALA A 26 -0.90 8.15 -5.52
C ALA A 26 -0.43 8.66 -6.88
N GLU A 27 0.71 8.15 -7.34
CA GLU A 27 1.33 8.56 -8.59
C GLU A 27 1.69 7.35 -9.45
N PHE A 28 1.47 7.48 -10.76
CA PHE A 28 1.99 6.56 -11.77
C PHE A 28 3.33 7.09 -12.27
N ASN A 29 4.40 6.81 -11.55
CA ASN A 29 5.72 7.41 -11.77
C ASN A 29 6.85 6.35 -11.85
N GLY A 30 6.53 5.16 -12.30
CA GLY A 30 7.49 4.05 -12.40
C GLY A 30 8.15 3.74 -11.07
N TYR A 31 9.48 3.71 -11.05
CA TYR A 31 10.27 3.43 -9.85
C TYR A 31 10.79 4.69 -9.14
N ASN A 32 10.36 5.88 -9.59
CA ASN A 32 10.76 7.13 -8.94
C ASN A 32 10.10 7.22 -7.55
N ARG A 33 10.91 7.55 -6.54
CA ARG A 33 10.50 7.74 -5.15
C ARG A 33 10.83 9.14 -4.63
N ASP A 34 11.12 10.08 -5.51
CA ASP A 34 11.40 11.45 -5.12
C ASP A 34 10.19 12.03 -4.40
N ILE A 35 10.46 12.67 -3.27
CA ILE A 35 9.45 13.32 -2.46
C ILE A 35 9.38 14.78 -2.88
N ARG A 36 8.26 15.15 -3.47
CA ARG A 36 8.01 16.49 -3.97
C ARG A 36 7.09 17.24 -3.01
N SER A 37 7.41 18.51 -2.77
CA SER A 37 6.62 19.35 -1.87
C SER A 37 5.17 19.53 -2.34
N ASP A 38 4.95 19.63 -3.65
CA ASP A 38 3.59 19.74 -4.23
C ASP A 38 2.72 18.49 -3.98
N ARG A 39 3.31 17.37 -3.60
CA ARG A 39 2.62 16.14 -3.23
C ARG A 39 2.43 15.97 -1.72
N VAL A 40 3.29 16.60 -0.93
CA VAL A 40 3.20 16.58 0.53
C VAL A 40 2.29 17.70 1.04
N GLN A 41 2.38 18.90 0.45
CA GLN A 41 1.64 20.07 0.92
C GLN A 41 0.12 19.84 1.04
N PRO A 42 -0.57 19.21 0.08
CA PRO A 42 -2.01 18.93 0.22
C PRO A 42 -2.36 18.07 1.44
N LEU A 43 -1.46 17.18 1.86
CA LEU A 43 -1.66 16.35 3.07
C LEU A 43 -1.50 17.19 4.35
N ILE A 44 -0.55 18.11 4.36
CA ILE A 44 -0.33 19.07 5.45
C ILE A 44 -1.54 19.99 5.57
N ASP A 45 -1.99 20.59 4.47
CA ASP A 45 -3.11 21.51 4.43
C ASP A 45 -4.41 20.84 4.90
N TRP A 46 -4.63 19.59 4.42
CA TRP A 46 -5.78 18.80 4.85
C TRP A 46 -5.71 18.49 6.36
N THR A 47 -4.52 18.19 6.87
CA THR A 47 -4.32 17.90 8.29
C THR A 47 -4.60 19.12 9.14
N ASN A 48 -4.02 20.27 8.79
CA ASN A 48 -4.23 21.54 9.51
C ASN A 48 -5.69 22.00 9.49
N LYS A 49 -6.42 21.68 8.43
CA LYS A 49 -7.84 21.99 8.32
C LYS A 49 -8.72 21.14 9.26
N ASN A 50 -8.35 19.89 9.48
CA ASN A 50 -9.23 18.90 10.12
C ASN A 50 -8.81 18.54 11.55
N PHE A 51 -7.59 18.89 11.97
CA PHE A 51 -7.06 18.54 13.28
C PHE A 51 -6.35 19.74 13.92
N ASP A 52 -6.52 19.89 15.20
CA ASP A 52 -5.77 20.85 16.02
C ASP A 52 -4.49 20.19 16.54
N ILE A 53 -3.55 19.97 15.62
CA ILE A 53 -2.23 19.38 15.90
C ILE A 53 -1.14 20.10 15.11
N SER A 54 0.08 20.13 15.65
CA SER A 54 1.23 20.61 14.89
C SER A 54 1.57 19.63 13.78
N THR A 55 1.80 20.15 12.58
CA THR A 55 2.35 19.42 11.45
C THR A 55 3.86 19.58 11.30
N GLU A 56 4.50 20.28 12.24
CA GLU A 56 5.95 20.44 12.30
C GLU A 56 6.53 19.88 13.59
N PRO A 57 7.58 19.03 13.49
CA PRO A 57 8.18 18.52 12.24
C PRO A 57 7.32 17.41 11.62
N CYS A 58 7.24 17.36 10.28
CA CYS A 58 6.74 16.21 9.57
C CYS A 58 7.87 15.44 8.88
N VAL A 59 7.71 14.12 8.75
CA VAL A 59 8.66 13.26 8.05
C VAL A 59 7.95 12.66 6.84
N PRO A 60 8.08 13.25 5.65
CA PRO A 60 7.48 12.71 4.45
C PRO A 60 8.22 11.45 3.99
N TRP A 61 7.50 10.52 3.39
CA TRP A 61 8.06 9.31 2.81
C TRP A 61 7.26 8.87 1.59
N ALA A 62 7.91 8.12 0.72
CA ALA A 62 7.29 7.52 -0.44
C ALA A 62 7.64 6.04 -0.52
N GLY A 63 6.73 5.23 -1.04
CA GLY A 63 6.93 3.80 -1.25
C GLY A 63 6.37 3.34 -2.59
N LEU A 64 6.98 2.31 -3.16
CA LEU A 64 6.50 1.68 -4.38
C LEU A 64 5.36 0.73 -4.03
N ARG A 65 4.31 0.78 -4.85
CA ARG A 65 3.15 -0.08 -4.70
C ARG A 65 3.01 -0.95 -5.95
N PRO A 66 3.15 -2.27 -5.84
CA PRO A 66 3.03 -3.17 -6.98
C PRO A 66 1.56 -3.34 -7.37
N MET A 67 1.06 -2.49 -8.27
CA MET A 67 -0.31 -2.52 -8.75
C MET A 67 -0.40 -3.29 -10.05
N MET A 68 -1.40 -4.18 -10.13
CA MET A 68 -1.80 -4.80 -11.41
C MET A 68 -2.90 -3.95 -12.08
N PRO A 69 -2.98 -3.92 -13.42
CA PRO A 69 -3.98 -3.12 -14.13
C PRO A 69 -5.42 -3.44 -13.73
N ASN A 70 -5.71 -4.70 -13.40
CA ASN A 70 -7.01 -5.18 -12.95
C ASN A 70 -7.19 -5.12 -11.42
N MET A 71 -6.20 -4.57 -10.70
CA MET A 71 -6.16 -4.46 -9.24
C MET A 71 -6.19 -5.80 -8.49
N MET A 72 -6.07 -6.92 -9.18
CA MET A 72 -6.06 -8.26 -8.60
C MET A 72 -4.62 -8.79 -8.48
N PRO A 73 -4.26 -9.44 -7.36
CA PRO A 73 -2.94 -10.05 -7.23
C PRO A 73 -2.75 -11.19 -8.23
N VAL A 74 -1.52 -11.44 -8.61
CA VAL A 74 -1.12 -12.59 -9.43
C VAL A 74 -0.72 -13.72 -8.48
N VAL A 75 -1.57 -14.75 -8.42
CA VAL A 75 -1.33 -15.96 -7.62
C VAL A 75 -1.41 -17.14 -8.56
N ARG A 76 -0.27 -17.65 -9.02
CA ARG A 76 -0.24 -18.74 -10.01
C ARG A 76 1.15 -19.34 -10.21
N ARG A 77 1.21 -20.52 -10.85
CA ARG A 77 2.44 -21.09 -11.39
C ARG A 77 2.99 -20.22 -12.52
N GLY A 78 4.30 -20.06 -12.56
CA GLY A 78 5.04 -19.40 -13.64
C GLY A 78 5.22 -20.28 -14.88
N LYS A 79 5.73 -19.68 -15.94
CA LYS A 79 6.09 -20.41 -17.17
C LYS A 79 7.33 -21.30 -17.00
N ARG A 80 8.25 -20.92 -16.11
CA ARG A 80 9.44 -21.69 -15.79
C ARG A 80 9.12 -22.73 -14.72
N GLU A 81 9.74 -23.87 -14.79
CA GLU A 81 9.63 -24.90 -13.78
C GLU A 81 10.05 -24.36 -12.40
N ARG A 82 9.34 -24.74 -11.35
CA ARG A 82 9.58 -24.37 -9.95
C ARG A 82 9.46 -22.87 -9.66
N VAL A 83 8.87 -22.09 -10.56
CA VAL A 83 8.59 -20.67 -10.33
C VAL A 83 7.10 -20.48 -10.11
N PHE A 84 6.78 -19.80 -9.00
CA PHE A 84 5.41 -19.44 -8.62
C PHE A 84 5.36 -17.95 -8.32
N TYR A 85 4.26 -17.31 -8.64
CA TYR A 85 4.03 -15.89 -8.38
C TYR A 85 2.96 -15.72 -7.32
N ASN A 86 3.27 -14.89 -6.33
CA ASN A 86 2.31 -14.36 -5.37
C ASN A 86 2.65 -12.88 -5.16
N THR A 87 2.15 -12.01 -6.03
CA THR A 87 2.58 -10.61 -6.15
C THR A 87 1.47 -9.71 -6.70
N GLY A 88 1.74 -8.40 -6.79
CA GLY A 88 0.82 -7.44 -7.39
C GLY A 88 -0.39 -7.08 -6.51
N HIS A 89 -0.24 -7.18 -5.19
CA HIS A 89 -1.34 -7.01 -4.22
C HIS A 89 -1.82 -5.55 -4.05
N GLY A 90 -1.13 -4.59 -4.65
CA GLY A 90 -1.47 -3.19 -4.53
C GLY A 90 -1.48 -2.72 -3.06
N HIS A 91 -2.58 -2.09 -2.65
CA HIS A 91 -2.77 -1.62 -1.27
C HIS A 91 -3.40 -2.66 -0.33
N LEU A 92 -3.76 -3.83 -0.84
CA LEU A 92 -4.45 -4.88 -0.09
C LEU A 92 -3.56 -6.08 0.30
N GLY A 93 -2.23 -5.95 0.14
CA GLY A 93 -1.31 -7.05 0.39
C GLY A 93 -1.41 -7.65 1.78
N TRP A 94 -1.52 -6.83 2.80
CA TRP A 94 -1.73 -7.29 4.18
C TRP A 94 -3.08 -8.00 4.35
N THR A 95 -4.15 -7.38 3.85
CA THR A 95 -5.52 -7.90 3.96
C THR A 95 -5.69 -9.25 3.26
N LEU A 96 -5.07 -9.41 2.08
CA LEU A 96 -5.18 -10.60 1.25
C LEU A 96 -4.12 -11.66 1.57
N SER A 97 -3.19 -11.41 2.48
CA SER A 97 -2.02 -12.26 2.72
C SER A 97 -2.37 -13.72 3.00
N ALA A 98 -3.30 -13.98 3.91
CA ALA A 98 -3.70 -15.35 4.26
C ALA A 98 -4.37 -16.08 3.09
N ALA A 99 -5.27 -15.42 2.37
CA ALA A 99 -5.97 -16.02 1.23
C ALA A 99 -4.99 -16.34 0.09
N THR A 100 -4.12 -15.40 -0.27
CA THR A 100 -3.16 -15.62 -1.36
C THR A 100 -2.05 -16.60 -0.97
N ALA A 101 -1.69 -16.70 0.32
CA ALA A 101 -0.80 -17.75 0.80
C ALA A 101 -1.44 -19.14 0.65
N ALA A 102 -2.70 -19.31 1.03
CA ALA A 102 -3.42 -20.58 0.85
C ALA A 102 -3.52 -20.98 -0.63
N MET A 103 -3.88 -20.01 -1.50
CA MET A 103 -3.96 -20.25 -2.95
C MET A 103 -2.61 -20.71 -3.54
N ILE A 104 -1.51 -20.01 -3.25
CA ILE A 104 -0.22 -20.37 -3.81
C ILE A 104 0.31 -21.70 -3.24
N SER A 105 0.01 -22.00 -1.98
CA SER A 105 0.34 -23.29 -1.37
C SER A 105 -0.36 -24.44 -2.07
N GLN A 106 -1.62 -24.28 -2.43
CA GLN A 106 -2.38 -25.27 -3.19
C GLN A 106 -1.82 -25.46 -4.61
N GLU A 107 -1.46 -24.37 -5.29
CA GLU A 107 -0.78 -24.44 -6.61
C GLU A 107 0.53 -25.21 -6.53
N ILE A 108 1.32 -25.01 -5.49
CA ILE A 108 2.59 -25.73 -5.29
C ILE A 108 2.33 -27.20 -5.00
N ALA A 109 1.40 -27.53 -4.11
CA ALA A 109 1.07 -28.91 -3.76
C ALA A 109 0.51 -29.69 -4.96
N THR A 110 -0.28 -29.04 -5.81
CA THR A 110 -0.78 -29.63 -7.05
C THR A 110 0.33 -29.91 -8.05
N ALA A 111 1.31 -29.00 -8.14
CA ALA A 111 2.42 -29.11 -9.05
C ALA A 111 3.47 -30.15 -8.61
N TYR A 112 3.59 -30.37 -7.30
CA TYR A 112 4.57 -31.26 -6.67
C TYR A 112 3.91 -32.05 -5.55
N PRO A 113 3.07 -33.04 -5.89
CA PRO A 113 2.45 -33.91 -4.89
C PRO A 113 3.53 -34.69 -4.12
N VAL A 114 3.39 -34.75 -2.80
CA VAL A 114 4.26 -35.50 -1.89
C VAL A 114 3.78 -36.93 -1.84
#